data_41eb364ce7375d3e93bf69e0839d2714
#
_entry.id   41eb364ce7375d3e93bf69e0839d2714
#
_cell.length_a   1.000
_cell.length_b   1.000
_cell.length_c   1.000
_cell.angle_alpha   90.00
_cell.angle_beta   90.00
_cell.angle_gamma   90.00
#
_symmetry.space_group_name_H-M   'P 1'
#
loop_
_entity.id
_entity.type
_entity.pdbx_description
1 polymer ?
#
loop_
_entity_poly.entity_id
_entity_poly.type
_entity_poly.pdbx_seq_one_letter_code
_entity_poly.pdbx_strand_id
1 'polypeptide(L)'
;MAQIQRKDFVPTNYGALTTLVTVFFFWGFIAAGNSIFIPFCKHKFGLDQFQSQLVDFAFYTAYYIGALGLFISGTFSGKDLVAKWGYKKSIVFGLLFSAMGAAVMIIAVNANTFAGMLGGLFIVALGFSLQQTGAQPFSILLGDPSTGNSRVNLGGGVNSFGTMIGPLIVGFALFGSAANVTDEQIAALPLSKVVILYTAVGLLFVAAAALFGLSKKVPSGISEEKTEHAHKALRTLLIITGLLTIVFVPVFNSYRSAEANRIEAINSSLAPTDKQIGDLRDRIVPAMSDADKAPIESQIAQIEQSVKPQVDERETLRKPLEMYRMYLLFGALAIVVLGLILSNRMATASPDGWGAMRYPQLVLGMLAIFVYVGVEVAIGSNLSELLKQKAFGEYNASHVAPFISMFWGSLMIGRWTGAINAFELSRSTKKLLTTVVPLIAFSLILGVNYVAGKDVVPLLWYIVCVLLQILAFYICDDKPARTMLVFGVAGVAAMLLGLSTTGTVAVYAFLSGGLCCSIMWPSIFALSIAGLGKYTTQGSAFLIMMILGGGIIPPLQGKLSDILGIHYSFVVPVFCFAYLALFGFLVRGILNKQGIDCDETAATAH
;
A
#
# COMPACT_ATOMS: atom_id res chain seq x y z
N MET A 1 33.56 -37.16 0.86
CA MET A 1 32.41 -36.82 1.72
C MET A 1 32.78 -35.54 2.48
N ALA A 2 32.42 -34.39 1.96
CA ALA A 2 32.62 -33.12 2.66
C ALA A 2 31.54 -33.05 3.77
N GLN A 3 32.00 -32.94 5.03
CA GLN A 3 31.15 -32.64 6.15
C GLN A 3 30.52 -31.27 5.90
N ILE A 4 29.19 -31.24 5.61
CA ILE A 4 28.41 -30.03 5.66
C ILE A 4 28.43 -29.57 7.12
N GLN A 5 29.24 -28.57 7.44
CA GLN A 5 29.18 -27.86 8.72
C GLN A 5 27.73 -27.37 8.85
N ARG A 6 26.99 -27.89 9.82
CA ARG A 6 25.72 -27.32 10.25
C ARG A 6 26.05 -25.88 10.67
N LYS A 7 25.56 -24.89 9.92
CA LYS A 7 25.54 -23.49 10.36
C LYS A 7 24.86 -23.44 11.72
N ASP A 8 25.49 -22.84 12.71
CA ASP A 8 24.91 -22.69 14.03
C ASP A 8 23.57 -21.96 13.91
N PHE A 9 22.51 -22.58 14.39
CA PHE A 9 21.16 -22.01 14.42
C PHE A 9 21.17 -20.77 15.31
N VAL A 10 20.73 -19.62 14.77
CA VAL A 10 20.62 -18.37 15.52
C VAL A 10 19.19 -18.24 16.05
N PRO A 11 18.94 -18.34 17.36
CA PRO A 11 17.61 -18.25 17.92
C PRO A 11 17.02 -16.86 17.70
N THR A 12 15.69 -16.79 17.49
CA THR A 12 14.98 -15.52 17.32
C THR A 12 15.00 -14.70 18.62
N ASN A 13 15.44 -13.44 18.53
CA ASN A 13 15.37 -12.50 19.64
C ASN A 13 13.93 -11.98 19.80
N TYR A 14 13.07 -12.79 20.46
CA TYR A 14 11.65 -12.43 20.65
C TYR A 14 11.45 -11.14 21.44
N GLY A 15 12.36 -10.79 22.35
CA GLY A 15 12.27 -9.54 23.11
C GLY A 15 12.44 -8.29 22.27
N ALA A 16 13.38 -8.31 21.31
CA ALA A 16 13.57 -7.25 20.35
C ALA A 16 12.45 -7.25 19.30
N LEU A 17 12.06 -8.44 18.83
CA LEU A 17 11.01 -8.60 17.82
C LEU A 17 9.65 -8.08 18.32
N THR A 18 9.24 -8.42 19.54
CA THR A 18 7.99 -7.92 20.14
C THR A 18 8.00 -6.40 20.26
N THR A 19 9.14 -5.81 20.69
CA THR A 19 9.28 -4.36 20.75
C THR A 19 9.20 -3.73 19.35
N LEU A 20 9.80 -4.35 18.34
CA LEU A 20 9.76 -3.86 16.96
C LEU A 20 8.34 -3.95 16.38
N VAL A 21 7.62 -5.02 16.65
CA VAL A 21 6.26 -5.24 16.15
C VAL A 21 5.27 -4.17 16.65
N THR A 22 5.50 -3.58 17.82
CA THR A 22 4.68 -2.44 18.29
C THR A 22 4.81 -1.21 17.38
N VAL A 23 5.98 -0.99 16.76
CA VAL A 23 6.18 0.09 15.79
C VAL A 23 5.37 -0.18 14.52
N PHE A 24 5.35 -1.42 14.05
CA PHE A 24 4.51 -1.82 12.90
C PHE A 24 3.02 -1.63 13.16
N PHE A 25 2.55 -1.90 14.39
CA PHE A 25 1.17 -1.61 14.79
C PHE A 25 0.81 -0.14 14.61
N PHE A 26 1.65 0.75 15.13
CA PHE A 26 1.41 2.19 15.03
C PHE A 26 1.42 2.69 13.58
N TRP A 27 2.24 2.15 12.70
CA TRP A 27 2.19 2.52 11.28
C TRP A 27 0.82 2.23 10.66
N GLY A 28 0.30 1.02 10.87
CA GLY A 28 -1.01 0.65 10.35
C GLY A 28 -2.14 1.48 10.97
N PHE A 29 -2.11 1.64 12.28
CA PHE A 29 -3.10 2.41 13.03
C PHE A 29 -3.16 3.88 12.58
N ILE A 30 -2.01 4.51 12.40
CA ILE A 30 -1.92 5.92 12.02
C ILE A 30 -2.25 6.11 10.54
N ALA A 31 -1.77 5.22 9.67
CA ALA A 31 -2.11 5.26 8.24
C ALA A 31 -3.63 5.16 8.02
N ALA A 32 -4.32 4.37 8.83
CA ALA A 32 -5.78 4.25 8.78
C ALA A 32 -6.52 5.56 9.15
N GLY A 33 -5.90 6.44 9.92
CA GLY A 33 -6.44 7.77 10.23
C GLY A 33 -6.63 8.67 9.00
N ASN A 34 -5.87 8.43 7.93
CA ASN A 34 -5.99 9.19 6.67
C ASN A 34 -7.35 8.99 6.00
N SER A 35 -8.03 7.86 6.25
CA SER A 35 -9.38 7.62 5.73
C SER A 35 -10.43 8.61 6.23
N ILE A 36 -10.20 9.24 7.39
CA ILE A 36 -11.04 10.29 7.94
C ILE A 36 -10.46 11.67 7.61
N PHE A 37 -9.14 11.78 7.60
CA PHE A 37 -8.45 13.04 7.40
C PHE A 37 -8.62 13.61 5.97
N ILE A 38 -8.53 12.78 4.93
CA ILE A 38 -8.67 13.25 3.54
C ILE A 38 -10.08 13.79 3.25
N PRO A 39 -11.19 13.08 3.57
CA PRO A 39 -12.53 13.63 3.46
C PRO A 39 -12.73 14.91 4.29
N PHE A 40 -12.21 14.94 5.53
CA PHE A 40 -12.25 16.14 6.37
C PHE A 40 -11.60 17.35 5.67
N CYS A 41 -10.38 17.20 5.15
CA CYS A 41 -9.72 18.27 4.41
C CYS A 41 -10.51 18.71 3.18
N LYS A 42 -11.06 17.74 2.42
CA LYS A 42 -11.86 18.03 1.23
C LYS A 42 -13.06 18.92 1.56
N HIS A 43 -13.81 18.58 2.58
CA HIS A 43 -14.97 19.37 3.00
C HIS A 43 -14.58 20.70 3.66
N LYS A 44 -13.62 20.68 4.57
CA LYS A 44 -13.22 21.86 5.35
C LYS A 44 -12.62 22.97 4.52
N PHE A 45 -11.81 22.62 3.50
CA PHE A 45 -11.09 23.55 2.65
C PHE A 45 -11.70 23.71 1.26
N GLY A 46 -12.80 23.00 0.97
CA GLY A 46 -13.38 23.01 -0.37
C GLY A 46 -12.38 22.55 -1.43
N LEU A 47 -11.60 21.49 -1.12
CA LEU A 47 -10.51 21.06 -1.99
C LEU A 47 -11.04 20.64 -3.36
N ASP A 48 -10.43 21.20 -4.40
CA ASP A 48 -10.60 20.72 -5.76
C ASP A 48 -9.96 19.32 -5.95
N GLN A 49 -10.19 18.72 -7.11
CA GLN A 49 -9.66 17.40 -7.43
C GLN A 49 -8.13 17.36 -7.42
N PHE A 50 -7.49 18.44 -7.85
CA PHE A 50 -6.03 18.61 -7.82
C PHE A 50 -5.50 18.54 -6.38
N GLN A 51 -6.08 19.34 -5.49
CA GLN A 51 -5.68 19.43 -4.09
C GLN A 51 -5.91 18.11 -3.34
N SER A 52 -7.02 17.43 -3.63
CA SER A 52 -7.31 16.11 -3.04
C SER A 52 -6.27 15.07 -3.44
N GLN A 53 -5.83 15.06 -4.71
CA GLN A 53 -4.79 14.14 -5.17
C GLN A 53 -3.39 14.49 -4.65
N LEU A 54 -3.12 15.76 -4.31
CA LEU A 54 -1.86 16.16 -3.69
C LEU A 54 -1.63 15.47 -2.34
N VAL A 55 -2.68 15.13 -1.60
CA VAL A 55 -2.54 14.48 -0.28
C VAL A 55 -1.89 13.10 -0.43
N ASP A 56 -2.43 12.27 -1.31
CA ASP A 56 -1.86 10.94 -1.58
C ASP A 56 -0.49 11.03 -2.24
N PHE A 57 -0.34 11.92 -3.22
CA PHE A 57 0.94 12.14 -3.89
C PHE A 57 2.04 12.61 -2.94
N ALA A 58 1.74 13.51 -2.01
CA ALA A 58 2.68 13.98 -1.00
C ALA A 58 3.14 12.82 -0.10
N PHE A 59 2.24 11.93 0.29
CA PHE A 59 2.56 10.78 1.12
C PHE A 59 3.55 9.83 0.42
N TYR A 60 3.25 9.38 -0.79
CA TYR A 60 4.12 8.47 -1.54
C TYR A 60 5.44 9.13 -1.96
N THR A 61 5.41 10.40 -2.33
CA THR A 61 6.60 11.18 -2.70
C THR A 61 7.53 11.37 -1.49
N ALA A 62 6.99 11.53 -0.28
CA ALA A 62 7.80 11.63 0.93
C ALA A 62 8.61 10.36 1.19
N TYR A 63 8.07 9.16 0.95
CA TYR A 63 8.84 7.92 1.02
C TYR A 63 10.01 7.93 0.04
N TYR A 64 9.74 8.33 -1.20
CA TYR A 64 10.77 8.40 -2.23
C TYR A 64 11.87 9.40 -1.87
N ILE A 65 11.51 10.63 -1.52
CA ILE A 65 12.45 11.70 -1.19
C ILE A 65 13.21 11.38 0.10
N GLY A 66 12.55 10.82 1.12
CA GLY A 66 13.18 10.41 2.37
C GLY A 66 14.26 9.36 2.14
N ALA A 67 13.95 8.29 1.41
CA ALA A 67 14.90 7.24 1.09
C ALA A 67 16.03 7.74 0.16
N LEU A 68 15.73 8.60 -0.82
CA LEU A 68 16.71 9.24 -1.68
C LEU A 68 17.67 10.13 -0.86
N GLY A 69 17.16 10.90 0.09
CA GLY A 69 17.96 11.74 0.98
C GLY A 69 18.94 10.92 1.84
N LEU A 70 18.50 9.79 2.37
CA LEU A 70 19.35 8.85 3.09
C LEU A 70 20.47 8.31 2.19
N PHE A 71 20.12 7.93 0.96
CA PHE A 71 21.10 7.44 -0.02
C PHE A 71 22.10 8.51 -0.46
N ILE A 72 21.65 9.74 -0.74
CA ILE A 72 22.51 10.88 -1.06
C ILE A 72 23.53 11.10 0.05
N SER A 73 23.07 11.19 1.30
CA SER A 73 23.93 11.39 2.45
C SER A 73 24.97 10.27 2.62
N GLY A 74 24.54 9.01 2.41
CA GLY A 74 25.43 7.84 2.46
C GLY A 74 26.51 7.89 1.37
N THR A 75 26.13 8.27 0.15
CA THR A 75 27.04 8.35 -1.00
C THR A 75 28.13 9.40 -0.78
N PHE A 76 27.80 10.56 -0.24
CA PHE A 76 28.79 11.62 0.04
C PHE A 76 29.67 11.32 1.27
N SER A 77 29.12 10.70 2.31
CA SER A 77 29.85 10.41 3.54
C SER A 77 30.67 9.12 3.50
N GLY A 78 30.51 8.28 2.48
CA GLY A 78 31.11 6.95 2.38
C GLY A 78 30.64 5.95 3.43
N LYS A 79 29.60 6.29 4.20
CA LYS A 79 28.94 5.44 5.19
C LYS A 79 27.44 5.65 5.11
N ASP A 80 26.69 4.57 4.99
CA ASP A 80 25.23 4.60 5.07
C ASP A 80 24.79 5.13 6.45
N LEU A 81 23.87 6.11 6.47
CA LEU A 81 23.42 6.74 7.72
C LEU A 81 22.72 5.74 8.65
N VAL A 82 21.90 4.86 8.09
CA VAL A 82 21.16 3.85 8.88
C VAL A 82 22.16 2.84 9.47
N ALA A 83 23.16 2.43 8.69
CA ALA A 83 24.24 1.57 9.18
C ALA A 83 25.06 2.25 10.29
N LYS A 84 25.39 3.54 10.12
CA LYS A 84 26.16 4.34 11.09
C LYS A 84 25.40 4.56 12.41
N TRP A 85 24.12 4.91 12.34
CA TRP A 85 23.29 5.13 13.53
C TRP A 85 22.87 3.81 14.18
N GLY A 86 22.80 2.75 13.39
CA GLY A 86 22.21 1.46 13.71
C GLY A 86 20.68 1.50 13.58
N TYR A 87 20.12 0.33 13.41
CA TYR A 87 18.66 0.19 13.19
C TYR A 87 17.85 0.77 14.34
N LYS A 88 18.29 0.54 15.58
CA LYS A 88 17.59 1.05 16.78
C LYS A 88 17.45 2.56 16.77
N LYS A 89 18.55 3.31 16.60
CA LYS A 89 18.54 4.78 16.59
C LYS A 89 17.81 5.31 15.36
N SER A 90 17.96 4.68 14.21
CA SER A 90 17.27 5.10 12.97
C SER A 90 15.75 5.03 13.12
N ILE A 91 15.23 3.96 13.74
CA ILE A 91 13.78 3.83 14.02
C ILE A 91 13.33 4.89 15.01
N VAL A 92 14.10 5.13 16.09
CA VAL A 92 13.79 6.17 17.08
C VAL A 92 13.76 7.55 16.43
N PHE A 93 14.75 7.89 15.61
CA PHE A 93 14.79 9.17 14.90
C PHE A 93 13.61 9.32 13.93
N GLY A 94 13.27 8.26 13.21
CA GLY A 94 12.11 8.26 12.34
C GLY A 94 10.80 8.50 13.10
N LEU A 95 10.62 7.87 14.29
CA LEU A 95 9.45 8.08 15.14
C LEU A 95 9.38 9.52 15.68
N LEU A 96 10.50 10.07 16.13
CA LEU A 96 10.57 11.47 16.60
C LEU A 96 10.33 12.46 15.45
N PHE A 97 10.81 12.14 14.23
CA PHE A 97 10.55 12.96 13.06
C PHE A 97 9.06 12.94 12.67
N SER A 98 8.41 11.77 12.79
CA SER A 98 6.95 11.67 12.61
C SER A 98 6.17 12.43 13.71
N ALA A 99 6.66 12.41 14.96
CA ALA A 99 6.07 13.22 16.04
C ALA A 99 6.18 14.73 15.74
N MET A 100 7.29 15.18 15.18
CA MET A 100 7.44 16.56 14.71
C MET A 100 6.44 16.89 13.61
N GLY A 101 6.23 15.98 12.65
CA GLY A 101 5.21 16.13 11.62
C GLY A 101 3.79 16.27 12.20
N ALA A 102 3.46 15.49 13.23
CA ALA A 102 2.20 15.63 13.95
C ALA A 102 2.07 16.99 14.67
N ALA A 103 3.16 17.52 15.23
CA ALA A 103 3.18 18.87 15.83
C ALA A 103 2.97 19.96 14.75
N VAL A 104 3.61 19.84 13.58
CA VAL A 104 3.36 20.74 12.44
C VAL A 104 1.90 20.67 12.00
N MET A 105 1.31 19.47 11.99
CA MET A 105 -0.11 19.26 11.69
C MET A 105 -1.01 20.06 12.65
N ILE A 106 -0.74 19.99 13.96
CA ILE A 106 -1.50 20.75 14.99
C ILE A 106 -1.41 22.26 14.73
N ILE A 107 -0.22 22.77 14.45
CA ILE A 107 -0.02 24.19 14.13
C ILE A 107 -0.81 24.57 12.87
N ALA A 108 -0.74 23.74 11.83
CA ALA A 108 -1.42 23.98 10.55
C ALA A 108 -2.95 23.94 10.67
N VAL A 109 -3.49 23.02 11.49
CA VAL A 109 -4.92 22.92 11.81
C VAL A 109 -5.38 24.19 12.53
N ASN A 110 -4.64 24.66 13.54
CA ASN A 110 -4.97 25.90 14.26
C ASN A 110 -4.87 27.14 13.36
N ALA A 111 -3.90 27.17 12.43
CA ALA A 111 -3.77 28.23 11.44
C ALA A 111 -4.79 28.09 10.28
N ASN A 112 -5.59 27.03 10.24
CA ASN A 112 -6.56 26.71 9.21
C ASN A 112 -5.97 26.74 7.79
N THR A 113 -4.75 26.18 7.60
CA THR A 113 -4.03 26.18 6.32
C THR A 113 -3.87 24.79 5.75
N PHE A 114 -4.43 24.53 4.56
CA PHE A 114 -4.27 23.24 3.86
C PHE A 114 -2.80 22.95 3.53
N ALA A 115 -2.06 23.92 3.02
CA ALA A 115 -0.64 23.74 2.68
C ALA A 115 0.21 23.33 3.90
N GLY A 116 -0.08 23.90 5.07
CA GLY A 116 0.58 23.52 6.33
C GLY A 116 0.25 22.08 6.73
N MET A 117 -1.02 21.67 6.59
CA MET A 117 -1.46 20.30 6.88
C MET A 117 -0.80 19.30 5.93
N LEU A 118 -0.72 19.62 4.64
CA LEU A 118 0.00 18.82 3.64
C LEU A 118 1.49 18.69 3.99
N GLY A 119 2.12 19.78 4.42
CA GLY A 119 3.51 19.79 4.90
C GLY A 119 3.71 18.91 6.14
N GLY A 120 2.79 18.98 7.11
CA GLY A 120 2.81 18.12 8.31
C GLY A 120 2.71 16.63 7.94
N LEU A 121 1.77 16.27 7.05
CA LEU A 121 1.63 14.91 6.55
C LEU A 121 2.90 14.43 5.82
N PHE A 122 3.49 15.28 5.00
CA PHE A 122 4.75 14.99 4.30
C PHE A 122 5.88 14.69 5.28
N ILE A 123 6.00 15.47 6.37
CA ILE A 123 7.02 15.26 7.41
C ILE A 123 6.76 13.94 8.16
N VAL A 124 5.51 13.60 8.48
CA VAL A 124 5.16 12.29 9.07
C VAL A 124 5.65 11.16 8.16
N ALA A 125 5.37 11.25 6.86
CA ALA A 125 5.74 10.22 5.89
C ALA A 125 7.26 10.14 5.64
N LEU A 126 8.01 11.24 5.73
CA LEU A 126 9.48 11.22 5.76
C LEU A 126 10.00 10.41 6.96
N GLY A 127 9.40 10.60 8.13
CA GLY A 127 9.70 9.79 9.31
C GLY A 127 9.44 8.30 9.08
N PHE A 128 8.33 7.95 8.42
CA PHE A 128 8.01 6.57 8.05
C PHE A 128 9.03 5.99 7.07
N SER A 129 9.52 6.76 6.11
CA SER A 129 10.57 6.33 5.19
C SER A 129 11.83 5.87 5.94
N LEU A 130 12.30 6.67 6.91
CA LEU A 130 13.46 6.32 7.74
C LEU A 130 13.18 5.09 8.61
N GLN A 131 12.01 5.04 9.25
CA GLN A 131 11.62 3.90 10.10
C GLN A 131 11.60 2.60 9.30
N GLN A 132 10.96 2.57 8.12
CA GLN A 132 10.83 1.36 7.32
C GLN A 132 12.17 0.94 6.70
N THR A 133 13.03 1.89 6.30
CA THR A 133 14.39 1.60 5.82
C THR A 133 15.20 0.81 6.87
N GLY A 134 14.99 1.11 8.15
CA GLY A 134 15.64 0.39 9.24
C GLY A 134 14.91 -0.86 9.70
N ALA A 135 13.59 -0.80 9.88
CA ALA A 135 12.81 -1.85 10.54
C ALA A 135 12.67 -3.13 9.72
N GLN A 136 12.57 -3.03 8.39
CA GLN A 136 12.42 -4.19 7.51
C GLN A 136 13.66 -5.11 7.57
N PRO A 137 14.88 -4.66 7.27
CA PRO A 137 16.07 -5.49 7.39
C PRO A 137 16.34 -5.90 8.84
N PHE A 138 16.03 -5.05 9.80
CA PHE A 138 16.20 -5.37 11.21
C PHE A 138 15.34 -6.55 11.65
N SER A 139 14.09 -6.64 11.17
CA SER A 139 13.21 -7.79 11.41
C SER A 139 13.87 -9.11 10.95
N ILE A 140 14.55 -9.07 9.79
CA ILE A 140 15.26 -10.24 9.24
C ILE A 140 16.47 -10.61 10.10
N LEU A 141 17.19 -9.64 10.61
CA LEU A 141 18.42 -9.84 11.38
C LEU A 141 18.20 -10.28 12.84
N LEU A 142 16.95 -10.25 13.34
CA LEU A 142 16.64 -10.63 14.73
C LEU A 142 16.58 -12.15 14.97
N GLY A 143 17.09 -12.99 14.09
CA GLY A 143 17.16 -14.44 14.24
C GLY A 143 17.71 -15.11 13.00
N ASP A 144 17.44 -16.44 12.89
CA ASP A 144 17.93 -17.22 11.75
C ASP A 144 17.46 -16.65 10.42
N PRO A 145 18.35 -16.47 9.43
CA PRO A 145 18.01 -15.95 8.12
C PRO A 145 16.87 -16.72 7.42
N SER A 146 16.79 -18.04 7.58
CA SER A 146 15.75 -18.88 6.96
C SER A 146 14.31 -18.51 7.38
N THR A 147 14.15 -17.91 8.57
CA THR A 147 12.84 -17.45 9.10
C THR A 147 12.65 -15.93 9.02
N GLY A 148 13.56 -15.20 8.36
CA GLY A 148 13.51 -13.74 8.24
C GLY A 148 12.25 -13.23 7.57
N ASN A 149 11.82 -13.88 6.48
CA ASN A 149 10.56 -13.59 5.78
C ASN A 149 9.35 -13.65 6.75
N SER A 150 9.31 -14.66 7.61
CA SER A 150 8.21 -14.83 8.57
C SER A 150 8.21 -13.78 9.68
N ARG A 151 9.39 -13.28 10.10
CA ARG A 151 9.47 -12.14 11.04
C ARG A 151 8.96 -10.83 10.41
N VAL A 152 9.27 -10.60 9.15
CA VAL A 152 8.70 -9.45 8.42
C VAL A 152 7.17 -9.61 8.26
N ASN A 153 6.69 -10.82 7.97
CA ASN A 153 5.26 -11.12 7.94
C ASN A 153 4.58 -10.86 9.29
N LEU A 154 5.23 -11.19 10.41
CA LEU A 154 4.69 -10.90 11.73
C LEU A 154 4.50 -9.38 11.94
N GLY A 155 5.52 -8.59 11.64
CA GLY A 155 5.41 -7.13 11.67
C GLY A 155 4.30 -6.61 10.76
N GLY A 156 4.29 -7.05 9.49
CA GLY A 156 3.26 -6.69 8.52
C GLY A 156 1.85 -7.11 8.91
N GLY A 157 1.70 -8.29 9.55
CA GLY A 157 0.41 -8.77 10.06
C GLY A 157 -0.14 -7.91 11.19
N VAL A 158 0.73 -7.49 12.11
CA VAL A 158 0.35 -6.57 13.20
C VAL A 158 0.06 -5.17 12.65
N ASN A 159 0.79 -4.71 11.64
CA ASN A 159 0.47 -3.49 10.90
C ASN A 159 -0.94 -3.56 10.29
N SER A 160 -1.28 -4.65 9.59
CA SER A 160 -2.60 -4.83 8.97
C SER A 160 -3.72 -4.90 10.01
N PHE A 161 -3.47 -5.48 11.19
CA PHE A 161 -4.41 -5.44 12.31
C PHE A 161 -4.63 -4.01 12.80
N GLY A 162 -3.56 -3.22 12.95
CA GLY A 162 -3.64 -1.79 13.26
C GLY A 162 -4.46 -1.00 12.24
N THR A 163 -4.25 -1.27 10.95
CA THR A 163 -5.01 -0.66 9.84
C THR A 163 -6.50 -1.01 9.91
N MET A 164 -6.85 -2.23 10.28
CA MET A 164 -8.23 -2.70 10.37
C MET A 164 -8.99 -2.06 11.54
N ILE A 165 -8.36 -1.97 12.73
CA ILE A 165 -9.04 -1.43 13.92
C ILE A 165 -8.90 0.09 14.04
N GLY A 166 -7.95 0.71 13.33
CA GLY A 166 -7.69 2.15 13.39
C GLY A 166 -8.92 3.01 13.12
N PRO A 167 -9.64 2.84 12.00
CA PRO A 167 -10.84 3.62 11.70
C PRO A 167 -11.93 3.48 12.76
N LEU A 168 -12.09 2.30 13.38
CA LEU A 168 -13.07 2.08 14.44
C LEU A 168 -12.72 2.89 15.71
N ILE A 169 -11.44 2.83 16.14
CA ILE A 169 -10.98 3.54 17.32
C ILE A 169 -11.02 5.05 17.09
N VAL A 170 -10.55 5.51 15.92
CA VAL A 170 -10.57 6.94 15.56
C VAL A 170 -12.01 7.42 15.41
N GLY A 171 -12.88 6.64 14.76
CA GLY A 171 -14.30 6.93 14.62
C GLY A 171 -14.98 7.07 15.99
N PHE A 172 -14.76 6.11 16.88
CA PHE A 172 -15.29 6.16 18.24
C PHE A 172 -14.76 7.38 19.04
N ALA A 173 -13.47 7.66 18.94
CA ALA A 173 -12.84 8.79 19.64
C ALA A 173 -13.36 10.16 19.15
N LEU A 174 -13.61 10.31 17.85
CA LEU A 174 -14.03 11.58 17.25
C LEU A 174 -15.55 11.79 17.29
N PHE A 175 -16.33 10.72 17.05
CA PHE A 175 -17.78 10.80 16.84
C PHE A 175 -18.60 10.11 17.93
N GLY A 176 -17.93 9.40 18.88
CA GLY A 176 -18.61 8.66 19.95
C GLY A 176 -19.28 7.36 19.47
N SER A 177 -19.08 6.97 18.20
CA SER A 177 -19.62 5.76 17.59
C SER A 177 -18.57 5.10 16.69
N ALA A 178 -18.52 3.78 16.68
CA ALA A 178 -17.74 2.99 15.73
C ALA A 178 -18.53 2.68 14.44
N ALA A 179 -19.80 3.10 14.36
CA ALA A 179 -20.63 2.93 13.18
C ALA A 179 -20.12 3.77 11.99
N ASN A 180 -20.65 3.49 10.80
CA ASN A 180 -20.29 4.23 9.59
C ASN A 180 -20.40 5.75 9.81
N VAL A 181 -19.28 6.44 9.71
CA VAL A 181 -19.20 7.89 9.77
C VAL A 181 -19.58 8.42 8.40
N THR A 182 -20.61 9.27 8.33
CA THR A 182 -21.05 9.87 7.06
C THR A 182 -20.17 11.07 6.69
N ASP A 183 -20.16 11.43 5.40
CA ASP A 183 -19.43 12.61 4.92
C ASP A 183 -19.92 13.90 5.62
N GLU A 184 -21.21 14.00 5.92
CA GLU A 184 -21.77 15.13 6.66
C GLU A 184 -21.24 15.21 8.10
N GLN A 185 -21.09 14.06 8.77
CA GLN A 185 -20.49 14.01 10.11
C GLN A 185 -19.01 14.40 10.08
N ILE A 186 -18.28 13.97 9.04
CA ILE A 186 -16.88 14.35 8.85
C ILE A 186 -16.79 15.86 8.56
N ALA A 187 -17.65 16.39 7.70
CA ALA A 187 -17.69 17.81 7.37
C ALA A 187 -18.00 18.71 8.60
N ALA A 188 -18.87 18.23 9.48
CA ALA A 188 -19.26 18.92 10.71
C ALA A 188 -18.21 18.83 11.83
N LEU A 189 -17.11 18.08 11.65
CA LEU A 189 -16.11 17.85 12.68
C LEU A 189 -15.40 19.17 13.03
N PRO A 190 -15.39 19.58 14.33
CA PRO A 190 -14.70 20.79 14.73
C PRO A 190 -13.18 20.60 14.69
N LEU A 191 -12.44 21.65 14.31
CA LEU A 191 -10.97 21.65 14.23
C LEU A 191 -10.31 21.17 15.55
N SER A 192 -10.90 21.47 16.70
CA SER A 192 -10.42 21.04 18.01
C SER A 192 -10.32 19.52 18.15
N LYS A 193 -11.23 18.78 17.55
CA LYS A 193 -11.19 17.30 17.54
C LYS A 193 -10.00 16.77 16.71
N VAL A 194 -9.69 17.44 15.61
CA VAL A 194 -8.53 17.11 14.77
C VAL A 194 -7.23 17.41 15.52
N VAL A 195 -7.16 18.51 16.26
CA VAL A 195 -6.03 18.83 17.15
C VAL A 195 -5.83 17.75 18.20
N ILE A 196 -6.91 17.29 18.86
CA ILE A 196 -6.85 16.20 19.84
C ILE A 196 -6.32 14.91 19.18
N LEU A 197 -6.81 14.56 17.98
CA LEU A 197 -6.35 13.39 17.25
C LEU A 197 -4.85 13.44 16.98
N TYR A 198 -4.34 14.54 16.41
CA TYR A 198 -2.91 14.66 16.08
C TYR A 198 -2.04 14.84 17.34
N THR A 199 -2.56 15.38 18.43
CA THR A 199 -1.88 15.37 19.74
C THR A 199 -1.71 13.92 20.23
N ALA A 200 -2.76 13.12 20.19
CA ALA A 200 -2.69 11.71 20.57
C ALA A 200 -1.72 10.92 19.67
N VAL A 201 -1.77 11.12 18.35
CA VAL A 201 -0.85 10.52 17.38
C VAL A 201 0.60 10.91 17.68
N GLY A 202 0.88 12.20 17.92
CA GLY A 202 2.21 12.68 18.27
C GLY A 202 2.74 12.06 19.57
N LEU A 203 1.90 11.98 20.60
CA LEU A 203 2.25 11.32 21.85
C LEU A 203 2.51 9.82 21.68
N LEU A 204 1.75 9.13 20.83
CA LEU A 204 1.98 7.73 20.51
C LEU A 204 3.35 7.54 19.81
N PHE A 205 3.74 8.42 18.90
CA PHE A 205 5.07 8.37 18.29
C PHE A 205 6.19 8.57 19.31
N VAL A 206 6.04 9.53 20.23
CA VAL A 206 7.02 9.77 21.31
C VAL A 206 7.08 8.56 22.25
N ALA A 207 5.93 8.00 22.64
CA ALA A 207 5.86 6.82 23.49
C ALA A 207 6.52 5.60 22.82
N ALA A 208 6.26 5.37 21.53
CA ALA A 208 6.89 4.30 20.75
C ALA A 208 8.42 4.53 20.64
N ALA A 209 8.86 5.77 20.41
CA ALA A 209 10.28 6.13 20.38
C ALA A 209 10.96 5.87 21.72
N ALA A 210 10.31 6.22 22.83
CA ALA A 210 10.81 5.97 24.19
C ALA A 210 10.86 4.45 24.48
N LEU A 211 9.77 3.73 24.19
CA LEU A 211 9.71 2.27 24.36
C LEU A 211 10.84 1.57 23.62
N PHE A 212 11.02 1.92 22.36
CA PHE A 212 12.06 1.30 21.50
C PHE A 212 13.45 1.75 21.91
N GLY A 213 13.65 3.04 22.15
CA GLY A 213 14.93 3.65 22.51
C GLY A 213 15.46 3.19 23.87
N LEU A 214 14.60 3.08 24.88
CA LEU A 214 14.98 2.67 26.25
C LEU A 214 15.07 1.14 26.40
N SER A 215 14.51 0.36 25.47
CA SER A 215 14.55 -1.09 25.55
C SER A 215 15.98 -1.63 25.50
N LYS A 216 16.43 -2.29 26.57
CA LYS A 216 17.72 -2.99 26.62
C LYS A 216 17.74 -4.28 25.78
N LYS A 217 16.57 -4.79 25.39
CA LYS A 217 16.41 -6.01 24.60
C LYS A 217 16.70 -5.81 23.11
N VAL A 218 16.62 -4.56 22.64
CA VAL A 218 16.80 -4.19 21.23
C VAL A 218 18.27 -3.88 20.98
N PRO A 219 18.98 -4.69 20.15
CA PRO A 219 20.38 -4.41 19.80
C PRO A 219 20.51 -3.15 18.95
N SER A 220 21.68 -2.52 18.97
CA SER A 220 21.92 -1.27 18.24
C SER A 220 21.85 -1.45 16.72
N GLY A 221 22.34 -2.59 16.21
CA GLY A 221 22.41 -2.88 14.79
C GLY A 221 23.34 -1.93 14.02
N ILE A 222 24.40 -1.44 14.66
CA ILE A 222 25.43 -0.58 14.04
C ILE A 222 26.34 -1.45 13.16
N SER A 223 26.65 -0.96 11.97
CA SER A 223 27.68 -1.51 11.10
C SER A 223 28.74 -0.44 10.83
N GLU A 224 29.99 -0.81 11.02
CA GLU A 224 31.16 0.07 10.77
C GLU A 224 31.72 -0.09 9.35
N GLU A 225 31.17 -1.01 8.56
CA GLU A 225 31.64 -1.29 7.22
C GLU A 225 31.44 -0.08 6.28
N LYS A 226 32.52 0.25 5.56
CA LYS A 226 32.46 1.30 4.54
C LYS A 226 31.84 0.75 3.27
N THR A 227 30.91 1.53 2.71
CA THR A 227 30.35 1.29 1.39
C THR A 227 31.12 2.11 0.34
N GLU A 228 31.10 1.68 -0.92
CA GLU A 228 31.67 2.48 -2.00
C GLU A 228 30.80 3.72 -2.28
N HIS A 229 31.42 4.74 -2.89
CA HIS A 229 30.69 5.91 -3.39
C HIS A 229 29.85 5.53 -4.63
N ALA A 230 28.56 5.30 -4.45
CA ALA A 230 27.64 4.82 -5.49
C ALA A 230 27.20 5.94 -6.46
N HIS A 231 28.17 6.64 -7.08
CA HIS A 231 27.92 7.84 -7.90
C HIS A 231 27.11 7.56 -9.17
N LYS A 232 27.27 6.37 -9.80
CA LYS A 232 26.47 5.99 -10.98
C LYS A 232 25.01 5.74 -10.61
N ALA A 233 24.76 5.03 -9.50
CA ALA A 233 23.41 4.84 -8.98
C ALA A 233 22.76 6.17 -8.62
N LEU A 234 23.50 7.07 -7.94
CA LEU A 234 23.00 8.39 -7.59
C LEU A 234 22.63 9.21 -8.82
N ARG A 235 23.53 9.28 -9.82
CA ARG A 235 23.25 9.98 -11.08
C ARG A 235 21.98 9.45 -11.77
N THR A 236 21.84 8.14 -11.81
CA THR A 236 20.68 7.51 -12.45
C THR A 236 19.37 7.81 -11.72
N LEU A 237 19.37 7.72 -10.39
CA LEU A 237 18.20 8.06 -9.58
C LEU A 237 17.83 9.54 -9.69
N LEU A 238 18.83 10.45 -9.74
CA LEU A 238 18.57 11.87 -9.96
C LEU A 238 18.01 12.14 -11.35
N ILE A 239 18.46 11.42 -12.39
CA ILE A 239 17.90 11.51 -13.74
C ILE A 239 16.44 11.04 -13.73
N ILE A 240 16.15 9.88 -13.13
CA ILE A 240 14.77 9.36 -12.99
C ILE A 240 13.91 10.39 -12.25
N THR A 241 14.39 10.95 -11.14
CA THR A 241 13.67 11.96 -10.36
C THR A 241 13.37 13.20 -11.19
N GLY A 242 14.37 13.71 -11.93
CA GLY A 242 14.19 14.88 -12.82
C GLY A 242 13.18 14.62 -13.92
N LEU A 243 13.24 13.46 -14.58
CA LEU A 243 12.28 13.07 -15.60
C LEU A 243 10.87 12.89 -15.04
N LEU A 244 10.72 12.28 -13.86
CA LEU A 244 9.42 12.18 -13.18
C LEU A 244 8.86 13.56 -12.85
N THR A 245 9.69 14.48 -12.36
CA THR A 245 9.28 15.87 -12.09
C THR A 245 8.78 16.55 -13.35
N ILE A 246 9.50 16.41 -14.49
CA ILE A 246 9.09 16.96 -15.79
C ILE A 246 7.73 16.40 -16.23
N VAL A 247 7.42 15.15 -15.94
CA VAL A 247 6.14 14.53 -16.27
C VAL A 247 5.03 14.93 -15.31
N PHE A 248 5.31 14.99 -14.00
CA PHE A 248 4.27 15.29 -13.00
C PHE A 248 3.86 16.77 -12.98
N VAL A 249 4.75 17.71 -13.32
CA VAL A 249 4.38 19.13 -13.43
C VAL A 249 3.23 19.36 -14.42
N PRO A 250 3.27 18.87 -15.67
CA PRO A 250 2.11 18.95 -16.57
C PRO A 250 0.86 18.21 -16.05
N VAL A 251 1.02 17.04 -15.41
CA VAL A 251 -0.11 16.31 -14.81
C VAL A 251 -0.83 17.23 -13.82
N PHE A 252 -0.12 17.80 -12.87
CA PHE A 252 -0.73 18.66 -11.86
C PHE A 252 -1.26 19.98 -12.44
N ASN A 253 -0.58 20.58 -13.40
CA ASN A 253 -1.07 21.78 -14.07
C ASN A 253 -2.37 21.53 -14.83
N SER A 254 -2.56 20.33 -15.39
CA SER A 254 -3.79 19.96 -16.11
C SER A 254 -5.05 20.00 -15.24
N TYR A 255 -4.93 19.87 -13.92
CA TYR A 255 -6.06 20.00 -12.99
C TYR A 255 -6.49 21.46 -12.77
N ARG A 256 -5.66 22.43 -13.18
CA ARG A 256 -5.93 23.88 -13.11
C ARG A 256 -6.19 24.48 -14.49
N SER A 257 -6.33 23.65 -15.52
CA SER A 257 -6.64 24.12 -16.87
C SER A 257 -8.06 24.71 -16.95
N ALA A 258 -8.32 25.51 -17.99
CA ALA A 258 -9.64 26.09 -18.23
C ALA A 258 -10.71 24.99 -18.40
N GLU A 259 -10.34 23.89 -19.08
CA GLU A 259 -11.21 22.73 -19.28
C GLU A 259 -11.53 22.04 -17.94
N ALA A 260 -10.52 21.86 -17.07
CA ALA A 260 -10.73 21.25 -15.74
C ALA A 260 -11.66 22.11 -14.87
N ASN A 261 -11.45 23.43 -14.86
CA ASN A 261 -12.31 24.36 -14.12
C ASN A 261 -13.74 24.38 -14.68
N ARG A 262 -13.90 24.27 -16.01
CA ARG A 262 -15.23 24.17 -16.64
C ARG A 262 -15.94 22.87 -16.27
N ILE A 263 -15.23 21.73 -16.28
CA ILE A 263 -15.75 20.44 -15.84
C ILE A 263 -16.20 20.52 -14.38
N GLU A 264 -15.41 21.13 -13.49
CA GLU A 264 -15.76 21.31 -12.08
C GLU A 264 -17.01 22.17 -11.88
N ALA A 265 -17.14 23.26 -12.66
CA ALA A 265 -18.33 24.10 -12.65
C ALA A 265 -19.59 23.32 -13.11
N ILE A 266 -19.46 22.49 -14.14
CA ILE A 266 -20.56 21.63 -14.60
C ILE A 266 -20.91 20.58 -13.52
N ASN A 267 -19.91 19.91 -12.93
CA ASN A 267 -20.13 18.94 -11.84
C ASN A 267 -20.88 19.60 -10.66
N SER A 268 -20.45 20.79 -10.26
CA SER A 268 -21.11 21.54 -9.19
C SER A 268 -22.57 21.89 -9.53
N SER A 269 -22.87 22.20 -10.78
CA SER A 269 -24.25 22.48 -11.25
C SER A 269 -25.10 21.21 -11.33
N LEU A 270 -24.51 20.06 -11.60
CA LEU A 270 -25.20 18.77 -11.70
C LEU A 270 -25.39 18.08 -10.33
N ALA A 271 -24.58 18.40 -9.32
CA ALA A 271 -24.61 17.75 -8.00
C ALA A 271 -26.01 17.69 -7.34
N PRO A 272 -26.86 18.74 -7.35
CA PRO A 272 -28.23 18.66 -6.83
C PRO A 272 -29.10 17.68 -7.62
N THR A 273 -28.93 17.64 -8.93
CA THR A 273 -29.67 16.76 -9.84
C THR A 273 -29.25 15.31 -9.66
N ASP A 274 -27.95 15.05 -9.54
CA ASP A 274 -27.41 13.72 -9.26
C ASP A 274 -27.93 13.18 -7.92
N LYS A 275 -28.01 14.05 -6.89
CA LYS A 275 -28.62 13.71 -5.61
C LYS A 275 -30.11 13.37 -5.75
N GLN A 276 -30.85 14.16 -6.50
CA GLN A 276 -32.28 13.91 -6.76
C GLN A 276 -32.50 12.58 -7.50
N ILE A 277 -31.67 12.25 -8.48
CA ILE A 277 -31.71 10.97 -9.18
C ILE A 277 -31.36 9.82 -8.21
N GLY A 278 -30.35 10.00 -7.35
CA GLY A 278 -30.00 9.05 -6.29
C GLY A 278 -31.17 8.78 -5.35
N ASP A 279 -31.82 9.82 -4.83
CA ASP A 279 -32.97 9.70 -3.93
C ASP A 279 -34.16 9.00 -4.62
N LEU A 280 -34.36 9.21 -5.92
CA LEU A 280 -35.37 8.52 -6.70
C LEU A 280 -35.05 7.04 -6.92
N ARG A 281 -33.78 6.72 -7.20
CA ARG A 281 -33.34 5.32 -7.34
C ARG A 281 -33.42 4.54 -6.04
N ASP A 282 -33.12 5.17 -4.91
CA ASP A 282 -33.24 4.55 -3.58
C ASP A 282 -34.70 4.21 -3.20
N ARG A 283 -35.68 4.84 -3.84
CA ARG A 283 -37.12 4.49 -3.70
C ARG A 283 -37.49 3.22 -4.46
N ILE A 284 -36.69 2.81 -5.45
CA ILE A 284 -36.95 1.59 -6.20
C ILE A 284 -36.41 0.41 -5.39
N VAL A 285 -37.31 -0.28 -4.67
CA VAL A 285 -36.95 -1.50 -3.93
C VAL A 285 -37.18 -2.75 -4.77
N PRO A 286 -36.41 -3.83 -4.60
CA PRO A 286 -36.52 -5.07 -5.41
C PRO A 286 -37.93 -5.70 -5.40
N ALA A 287 -38.69 -5.50 -4.32
CA ALA A 287 -40.05 -6.02 -4.15
C ALA A 287 -41.16 -5.19 -4.84
N MET A 288 -40.84 -4.06 -5.45
CA MET A 288 -41.78 -3.17 -6.13
C MET A 288 -42.30 -3.79 -7.43
N SER A 289 -43.57 -3.61 -7.75
CA SER A 289 -44.12 -4.03 -9.04
C SER A 289 -43.60 -3.14 -10.17
N ASP A 290 -43.56 -3.66 -11.40
CA ASP A 290 -43.13 -2.88 -12.58
C ASP A 290 -44.04 -1.67 -12.84
N ALA A 291 -45.34 -1.76 -12.48
CA ALA A 291 -46.27 -0.63 -12.57
C ALA A 291 -45.95 0.51 -11.60
N ASP A 292 -45.39 0.21 -10.43
CA ASP A 292 -45.00 1.20 -9.43
C ASP A 292 -43.57 1.78 -9.72
N LYS A 293 -42.71 1.04 -10.41
CA LYS A 293 -41.39 1.51 -10.85
C LYS A 293 -41.45 2.47 -12.02
N ALA A 294 -42.35 2.21 -12.99
CA ALA A 294 -42.47 2.95 -14.25
C ALA A 294 -42.59 4.48 -14.06
N PRO A 295 -43.37 5.03 -13.12
CA PRO A 295 -43.44 6.47 -12.88
C PRO A 295 -42.12 7.07 -12.40
N ILE A 296 -41.39 6.34 -11.52
CA ILE A 296 -40.12 6.80 -10.97
C ILE A 296 -39.04 6.77 -12.07
N GLU A 297 -38.99 5.70 -12.86
CA GLU A 297 -38.05 5.58 -13.99
C GLU A 297 -38.31 6.66 -15.06
N SER A 298 -39.60 6.96 -15.35
CA SER A 298 -39.99 8.04 -16.25
C SER A 298 -39.51 9.41 -15.73
N GLN A 299 -39.62 9.65 -14.43
CA GLN A 299 -39.17 10.88 -13.80
C GLN A 299 -37.63 10.99 -13.86
N ILE A 300 -36.91 9.92 -13.60
CA ILE A 300 -35.46 9.87 -13.76
C ILE A 300 -35.05 10.18 -15.20
N ALA A 301 -35.69 9.54 -16.19
CA ALA A 301 -35.41 9.75 -17.60
C ALA A 301 -35.65 11.22 -18.05
N GLN A 302 -36.71 11.86 -17.54
CA GLN A 302 -36.98 13.27 -17.81
C GLN A 302 -35.89 14.18 -17.23
N ILE A 303 -35.43 13.91 -16.00
CA ILE A 303 -34.36 14.66 -15.36
C ILE A 303 -33.05 14.47 -16.15
N GLU A 304 -32.68 13.22 -16.47
CA GLU A 304 -31.47 12.90 -17.26
C GLU A 304 -31.52 13.58 -18.63
N GLN A 305 -32.66 13.64 -19.30
CA GLN A 305 -32.82 14.33 -20.56
C GLN A 305 -32.64 15.86 -20.43
N SER A 306 -33.07 16.46 -19.33
CA SER A 306 -32.96 17.91 -19.09
C SER A 306 -31.49 18.35 -18.91
N VAL A 307 -30.65 17.51 -18.32
CA VAL A 307 -29.23 17.82 -18.06
C VAL A 307 -28.29 17.27 -19.13
N LYS A 308 -28.81 16.53 -20.11
CA LYS A 308 -28.02 15.90 -21.17
C LYS A 308 -27.04 16.85 -21.87
N PRO A 309 -27.41 18.09 -22.24
CA PRO A 309 -26.46 19.02 -22.88
C PRO A 309 -25.24 19.34 -22.02
N GLN A 310 -25.42 19.47 -20.69
CA GLN A 310 -24.33 19.72 -19.75
C GLN A 310 -23.46 18.47 -19.57
N VAL A 311 -24.08 17.28 -19.55
CA VAL A 311 -23.35 16.00 -19.50
C VAL A 311 -22.52 15.80 -20.77
N ASP A 312 -23.08 16.10 -21.95
CA ASP A 312 -22.38 15.97 -23.23
C ASP A 312 -21.21 16.97 -23.34
N GLU A 313 -21.41 18.24 -22.88
CA GLU A 313 -20.33 19.23 -22.78
C GLU A 313 -19.20 18.72 -21.87
N ARG A 314 -19.56 18.24 -20.67
CA ARG A 314 -18.61 17.68 -19.71
C ARG A 314 -17.79 16.54 -20.33
N GLU A 315 -18.43 15.58 -20.98
CA GLU A 315 -17.74 14.43 -21.59
C GLU A 315 -16.82 14.86 -22.75
N THR A 316 -17.21 15.85 -23.52
CA THR A 316 -16.41 16.40 -24.62
C THR A 316 -15.12 17.04 -24.11
N LEU A 317 -15.17 17.75 -22.98
CA LEU A 317 -14.00 18.34 -22.35
C LEU A 317 -13.17 17.30 -21.57
N ARG A 318 -13.83 16.36 -20.90
CA ARG A 318 -13.20 15.38 -20.00
C ARG A 318 -12.32 14.38 -20.77
N LYS A 319 -12.82 13.78 -21.84
CA LYS A 319 -12.11 12.71 -22.55
C LYS A 319 -10.71 13.08 -23.04
N PRO A 320 -10.49 14.22 -23.74
CA PRO A 320 -9.14 14.61 -24.16
C PRO A 320 -8.21 14.89 -22.99
N LEU A 321 -8.74 15.53 -21.93
CA LEU A 321 -7.97 15.86 -20.74
C LEU A 321 -7.52 14.60 -19.98
N GLU A 322 -8.41 13.61 -19.83
CA GLU A 322 -8.08 12.36 -19.16
C GLU A 322 -7.12 11.51 -20.01
N MET A 323 -7.26 11.50 -21.34
CA MET A 323 -6.29 10.85 -22.22
C MET A 323 -4.89 11.49 -22.10
N TYR A 324 -4.81 12.81 -22.05
CA TYR A 324 -3.55 13.52 -21.85
C TYR A 324 -2.88 13.14 -20.54
N ARG A 325 -3.63 13.14 -19.42
CA ARG A 325 -3.16 12.71 -18.10
C ARG A 325 -2.69 11.24 -18.11
N MET A 326 -3.45 10.37 -18.76
CA MET A 326 -3.12 8.97 -18.91
C MET A 326 -1.78 8.76 -19.65
N TYR A 327 -1.54 9.46 -20.76
CA TYR A 327 -0.27 9.37 -21.48
C TYR A 327 0.92 9.85 -20.64
N LEU A 328 0.74 10.89 -19.84
CA LEU A 328 1.78 11.36 -18.91
C LEU A 328 2.07 10.31 -17.82
N LEU A 329 1.03 9.68 -17.25
CA LEU A 329 1.22 8.61 -16.25
C LEU A 329 1.87 7.35 -16.86
N PHE A 330 1.56 7.00 -18.11
CA PHE A 330 2.30 5.96 -18.85
C PHE A 330 3.76 6.36 -19.06
N GLY A 331 4.01 7.64 -19.35
CA GLY A 331 5.37 8.18 -19.43
C GLY A 331 6.13 8.04 -18.11
N ALA A 332 5.48 8.36 -16.98
CA ALA A 332 6.07 8.19 -15.64
C ALA A 332 6.37 6.71 -15.35
N LEU A 333 5.44 5.81 -15.65
CA LEU A 333 5.66 4.36 -15.54
C LEU A 333 6.84 3.90 -16.41
N ALA A 334 6.89 4.33 -17.67
CA ALA A 334 7.97 3.99 -18.60
C ALA A 334 9.33 4.48 -18.10
N ILE A 335 9.42 5.70 -17.53
CA ILE A 335 10.65 6.26 -16.96
C ILE A 335 11.17 5.35 -15.84
N VAL A 336 10.32 4.92 -14.92
CA VAL A 336 10.73 4.02 -13.82
C VAL A 336 11.17 2.67 -14.38
N VAL A 337 10.35 2.02 -15.20
CA VAL A 337 10.64 0.68 -15.72
C VAL A 337 11.91 0.68 -16.57
N LEU A 338 12.00 1.58 -17.56
CA LEU A 338 13.17 1.67 -18.44
C LEU A 338 14.42 2.12 -17.68
N GLY A 339 14.27 3.07 -16.74
CA GLY A 339 15.36 3.52 -15.89
C GLY A 339 15.96 2.38 -15.07
N LEU A 340 15.13 1.53 -14.46
CA LEU A 340 15.59 0.37 -13.70
C LEU A 340 16.19 -0.72 -14.61
N ILE A 341 15.59 -1.02 -15.76
CA ILE A 341 16.12 -2.01 -16.71
C ILE A 341 17.50 -1.56 -17.24
N LEU A 342 17.63 -0.31 -17.63
CA LEU A 342 18.90 0.25 -18.10
C LEU A 342 19.96 0.24 -16.99
N SER A 343 19.57 0.62 -15.77
CA SER A 343 20.46 0.56 -14.59
C SER A 343 20.99 -0.84 -14.36
N ASN A 344 20.10 -1.84 -14.42
CA ASN A 344 20.50 -3.25 -14.23
C ASN A 344 21.50 -3.71 -15.30
N ARG A 345 21.24 -3.38 -16.57
CA ARG A 345 22.16 -3.71 -17.69
C ARG A 345 23.52 -3.04 -17.53
N MET A 346 23.53 -1.75 -17.21
CA MET A 346 24.76 -0.98 -17.04
C MET A 346 25.56 -1.46 -15.81
N ALA A 347 24.88 -1.76 -14.71
CA ALA A 347 25.50 -2.25 -13.49
C ALA A 347 26.08 -3.67 -13.66
N THR A 348 25.42 -4.52 -14.43
CA THR A 348 25.94 -5.86 -14.77
C THR A 348 27.19 -5.78 -15.67
N ALA A 349 27.23 -4.82 -16.62
CA ALA A 349 28.37 -4.62 -17.50
C ALA A 349 29.59 -3.96 -16.79
N SER A 350 29.36 -3.07 -15.83
CA SER A 350 30.41 -2.35 -15.09
C SER A 350 29.94 -2.10 -13.65
N PRO A 351 30.18 -3.02 -12.69
CA PRO A 351 29.62 -3.00 -11.35
C PRO A 351 30.08 -1.84 -10.45
N ASP A 352 31.26 -1.27 -10.70
CA ASP A 352 31.85 -0.21 -9.89
C ASP A 352 31.02 1.07 -9.93
N GLY A 353 30.80 1.69 -8.78
CA GLY A 353 30.05 2.94 -8.63
C GLY A 353 28.52 2.78 -8.60
N TRP A 354 28.00 1.54 -8.58
CA TRP A 354 26.57 1.26 -8.48
C TRP A 354 26.08 0.93 -7.06
N GLY A 355 27.01 0.70 -6.11
CA GLY A 355 26.65 0.31 -4.75
C GLY A 355 25.74 -0.91 -4.71
N ALA A 356 24.62 -0.84 -3.98
CA ALA A 356 23.65 -1.93 -3.93
C ALA A 356 22.99 -2.23 -5.28
N MET A 357 22.84 -1.25 -6.19
CA MET A 357 22.21 -1.48 -7.50
C MET A 357 23.02 -2.39 -8.45
N ARG A 358 24.25 -2.76 -8.09
CA ARG A 358 25.00 -3.78 -8.84
C ARG A 358 24.42 -5.19 -8.72
N TYR A 359 23.54 -5.42 -7.74
CA TYR A 359 22.91 -6.71 -7.52
C TYR A 359 21.59 -6.82 -8.31
N PRO A 360 21.50 -7.69 -9.34
CA PRO A 360 20.32 -7.77 -10.19
C PRO A 360 19.03 -8.10 -9.43
N GLN A 361 19.10 -8.95 -8.39
CA GLN A 361 17.96 -9.29 -7.54
C GLN A 361 17.37 -8.05 -6.86
N LEU A 362 18.22 -7.09 -6.46
CA LEU A 362 17.75 -5.85 -5.86
C LEU A 362 17.03 -4.97 -6.87
N VAL A 363 17.60 -4.76 -8.05
CA VAL A 363 16.98 -3.89 -9.08
C VAL A 363 15.66 -4.44 -9.57
N LEU A 364 15.56 -5.77 -9.78
CA LEU A 364 14.29 -6.43 -10.07
C LEU A 364 13.31 -6.30 -8.89
N GLY A 365 13.81 -6.39 -7.66
CA GLY A 365 13.03 -6.19 -6.44
C GLY A 365 12.52 -4.77 -6.27
N MET A 366 13.30 -3.76 -6.66
CA MET A 366 12.85 -2.36 -6.70
C MET A 366 11.60 -2.23 -7.59
N LEU A 367 11.65 -2.79 -8.80
CA LEU A 367 10.48 -2.80 -9.68
C LEU A 367 9.35 -3.66 -9.08
N ALA A 368 9.67 -4.76 -8.39
CA ALA A 368 8.66 -5.60 -7.75
C ALA A 368 7.94 -4.88 -6.59
N ILE A 369 8.64 -4.11 -5.75
CA ILE A 369 7.99 -3.27 -4.73
C ILE A 369 7.12 -2.19 -5.37
N PHE A 370 7.62 -1.53 -6.42
CA PHE A 370 6.86 -0.52 -7.15
C PHE A 370 5.54 -1.09 -7.69
N VAL A 371 5.59 -2.23 -8.35
CA VAL A 371 4.43 -2.91 -8.91
C VAL A 371 3.52 -3.46 -7.80
N TYR A 372 4.10 -4.01 -6.74
CA TYR A 372 3.35 -4.57 -5.61
C TYR A 372 2.51 -3.49 -4.89
N VAL A 373 3.14 -2.39 -4.47
CA VAL A 373 2.40 -1.29 -3.82
C VAL A 373 1.38 -0.69 -4.77
N GLY A 374 1.76 -0.59 -6.05
CA GLY A 374 0.86 -0.13 -7.09
C GLY A 374 -0.40 -0.98 -7.21
N VAL A 375 -0.28 -2.31 -7.30
CA VAL A 375 -1.45 -3.20 -7.47
C VAL A 375 -2.29 -3.30 -6.20
N GLU A 376 -1.66 -3.34 -5.02
CA GLU A 376 -2.34 -3.36 -3.72
C GLU A 376 -3.26 -2.14 -3.58
N VAL A 377 -2.75 -0.95 -3.84
CA VAL A 377 -3.52 0.29 -3.74
C VAL A 377 -4.52 0.42 -4.89
N ALA A 378 -4.15 0.02 -6.11
CA ALA A 378 -4.99 0.13 -7.30
C ALA A 378 -6.28 -0.70 -7.18
N ILE A 379 -6.19 -1.95 -6.72
CA ILE A 379 -7.37 -2.77 -6.47
C ILE A 379 -8.21 -2.16 -5.35
N GLY A 380 -7.58 -1.82 -4.20
CA GLY A 380 -8.27 -1.30 -3.03
C GLY A 380 -9.04 -0.01 -3.30
N SER A 381 -8.48 0.92 -4.07
CA SER A 381 -9.11 2.20 -4.39
C SER A 381 -10.20 2.11 -5.47
N ASN A 382 -10.05 1.21 -6.46
CA ASN A 382 -11.00 1.10 -7.56
C ASN A 382 -12.16 0.11 -7.28
N LEU A 383 -12.02 -0.77 -6.27
CA LEU A 383 -13.04 -1.76 -5.92
C LEU A 383 -14.37 -1.11 -5.53
N SER A 384 -14.35 0.03 -4.87
CA SER A 384 -15.58 0.72 -4.45
C SER A 384 -16.41 1.20 -5.63
N GLU A 385 -15.77 1.73 -6.68
CA GLU A 385 -16.48 2.18 -7.89
C GLU A 385 -17.02 1.00 -8.72
N LEU A 386 -16.30 -0.14 -8.73
CA LEU A 386 -16.77 -1.37 -9.36
C LEU A 386 -18.06 -1.85 -8.71
N LEU A 387 -18.12 -1.91 -7.37
CA LEU A 387 -19.25 -2.42 -6.61
C LEU A 387 -20.53 -1.57 -6.76
N LYS A 388 -20.41 -0.28 -7.10
CA LYS A 388 -21.55 0.59 -7.39
C LYS A 388 -22.24 0.27 -8.71
N GLN A 389 -21.59 -0.49 -9.61
CA GLN A 389 -22.17 -0.80 -10.91
C GLN A 389 -23.23 -1.91 -10.80
N LYS A 390 -24.30 -1.81 -11.60
CA LYS A 390 -25.39 -2.76 -11.66
C LYS A 390 -24.95 -4.21 -11.89
N ALA A 391 -23.91 -4.40 -12.71
CA ALA A 391 -23.34 -5.71 -13.01
C ALA A 391 -22.62 -6.37 -11.82
N PHE A 392 -22.34 -5.64 -10.74
CA PHE A 392 -21.54 -6.09 -9.58
C PHE A 392 -22.27 -5.94 -8.25
N GLY A 393 -23.58 -5.71 -8.26
CA GLY A 393 -24.45 -5.69 -7.08
C GLY A 393 -25.06 -4.35 -6.75
N GLU A 394 -24.69 -3.26 -7.47
CA GLU A 394 -25.26 -1.90 -7.30
C GLU A 394 -25.25 -1.43 -5.83
N TYR A 395 -24.16 -1.76 -5.12
CA TYR A 395 -24.02 -1.45 -3.70
C TYR A 395 -23.92 0.06 -3.48
N ASN A 396 -24.69 0.61 -2.56
CA ASN A 396 -24.52 1.97 -2.08
C ASN A 396 -23.26 2.08 -1.17
N ALA A 397 -22.86 3.30 -0.84
CA ALA A 397 -21.62 3.56 -0.10
C ALA A 397 -21.51 2.80 1.24
N SER A 398 -22.64 2.61 1.95
CA SER A 398 -22.67 1.89 3.23
C SER A 398 -22.45 0.38 3.05
N HIS A 399 -22.93 -0.20 1.98
CA HIS A 399 -22.77 -1.63 1.66
C HIS A 399 -21.45 -1.97 0.98
N VAL A 400 -20.73 -0.98 0.41
CA VAL A 400 -19.38 -1.14 -0.14
C VAL A 400 -18.33 -1.30 0.98
N ALA A 401 -18.51 -0.62 2.10
CA ALA A 401 -17.52 -0.56 3.19
C ALA A 401 -17.06 -1.93 3.73
N PRO A 402 -17.93 -2.96 3.91
CA PRO A 402 -17.50 -4.29 4.32
C PRO A 402 -16.53 -4.97 3.33
N PHE A 403 -16.74 -4.78 2.03
CA PHE A 403 -15.85 -5.35 0.99
C PHE A 403 -14.46 -4.70 1.02
N ILE A 404 -14.40 -3.37 1.19
CA ILE A 404 -13.13 -2.65 1.32
C ILE A 404 -12.41 -3.09 2.60
N SER A 405 -13.14 -3.22 3.71
CA SER A 405 -12.61 -3.78 4.95
C SER A 405 -12.08 -5.20 4.78
N MET A 406 -12.79 -6.05 4.02
CA MET A 406 -12.34 -7.41 3.72
C MET A 406 -11.10 -7.41 2.82
N PHE A 407 -11.01 -6.51 1.83
CA PHE A 407 -9.82 -6.38 0.98
C PHE A 407 -8.56 -6.11 1.82
N TRP A 408 -8.60 -5.07 2.64
CA TRP A 408 -7.47 -4.73 3.51
C TRP A 408 -7.23 -5.77 4.62
N GLY A 409 -8.31 -6.37 5.14
CA GLY A 409 -8.24 -7.48 6.08
C GLY A 409 -7.63 -8.75 5.46
N SER A 410 -7.80 -8.98 4.17
CA SER A 410 -7.19 -10.10 3.45
C SER A 410 -5.66 -10.08 3.53
N LEU A 411 -5.05 -8.88 3.58
CA LEU A 411 -3.62 -8.74 3.80
C LEU A 411 -3.20 -9.30 5.17
N MET A 412 -4.03 -9.11 6.20
CA MET A 412 -3.78 -9.66 7.54
C MET A 412 -3.85 -11.19 7.52
N ILE A 413 -4.83 -11.78 6.80
CA ILE A 413 -5.00 -13.24 6.72
C ILE A 413 -3.70 -13.91 6.26
N GLY A 414 -3.12 -13.48 5.15
CA GLY A 414 -1.90 -14.06 4.63
C GLY A 414 -0.66 -13.74 5.45
N ARG A 415 -0.53 -12.51 5.95
CA ARG A 415 0.61 -12.10 6.79
C ARG A 415 0.66 -12.84 8.12
N TRP A 416 -0.48 -13.07 8.77
CA TRP A 416 -0.53 -13.89 9.99
C TRP A 416 -0.14 -15.34 9.72
N THR A 417 -0.60 -15.90 8.60
CA THR A 417 -0.21 -17.24 8.18
C THR A 417 1.28 -17.32 7.87
N GLY A 418 1.83 -16.35 7.12
CA GLY A 418 3.26 -16.29 6.81
C GLY A 418 4.15 -16.00 8.03
N ALA A 419 3.57 -15.52 9.14
CA ALA A 419 4.30 -15.28 10.39
C ALA A 419 4.55 -16.56 11.22
N ILE A 420 3.85 -17.65 10.95
CA ILE A 420 3.89 -18.87 11.77
C ILE A 420 5.33 -19.39 11.96
N ASN A 421 6.14 -19.32 10.90
CA ASN A 421 7.51 -19.81 10.96
C ASN A 421 8.50 -18.86 11.67
N ALA A 422 8.04 -17.67 12.11
CA ALA A 422 8.82 -16.84 13.03
C ALA A 422 8.93 -17.47 14.44
N PHE A 423 8.10 -18.47 14.73
CA PHE A 423 8.05 -19.16 16.02
C PHE A 423 8.66 -20.55 15.90
N GLU A 424 9.37 -20.96 16.96
CA GLU A 424 9.98 -22.29 17.07
C GLU A 424 8.91 -23.32 17.49
N LEU A 425 8.12 -23.79 16.52
CA LEU A 425 7.00 -24.71 16.73
C LEU A 425 7.27 -26.07 16.09
N SER A 426 6.66 -27.12 16.60
CA SER A 426 6.70 -28.44 15.98
C SER A 426 6.09 -28.42 14.57
N ARG A 427 6.54 -29.32 13.69
CA ARG A 427 6.04 -29.42 12.31
C ARG A 427 4.51 -29.66 12.28
N SER A 428 4.00 -30.44 13.21
CA SER A 428 2.55 -30.71 13.32
C SER A 428 1.78 -29.45 13.70
N THR A 429 2.29 -28.69 14.70
CA THR A 429 1.68 -27.42 15.14
C THR A 429 1.70 -26.38 14.01
N LYS A 430 2.82 -26.26 13.26
CA LYS A 430 2.90 -25.36 12.11
C LYS A 430 1.85 -25.69 11.05
N LYS A 431 1.67 -26.97 10.70
CA LYS A 431 0.64 -27.40 9.75
C LYS A 431 -0.77 -27.07 10.25
N LEU A 432 -1.07 -27.35 11.52
CA LEU A 432 -2.36 -26.99 12.12
C LEU A 432 -2.61 -25.48 12.04
N LEU A 433 -1.63 -24.67 12.45
CA LEU A 433 -1.75 -23.22 12.43
C LEU A 433 -1.89 -22.64 11.01
N THR A 434 -1.21 -23.22 10.01
CA THR A 434 -1.37 -22.82 8.59
C THR A 434 -2.83 -22.97 8.12
N THR A 435 -3.59 -23.91 8.68
CA THR A 435 -5.03 -24.04 8.39
C THR A 435 -5.89 -23.14 9.28
N VAL A 436 -5.59 -23.08 10.57
CA VAL A 436 -6.47 -22.44 11.57
C VAL A 436 -6.32 -20.93 11.59
N VAL A 437 -5.10 -20.41 11.46
CA VAL A 437 -4.84 -18.96 11.54
C VAL A 437 -5.57 -18.14 10.46
N PRO A 438 -5.61 -18.55 9.17
CA PRO A 438 -6.41 -17.85 8.16
C PRO A 438 -7.89 -17.78 8.50
N LEU A 439 -8.44 -18.88 9.04
CA LEU A 439 -9.86 -18.95 9.42
C LEU A 439 -10.17 -18.05 10.61
N ILE A 440 -9.29 -18.01 11.62
CA ILE A 440 -9.41 -17.08 12.76
C ILE A 440 -9.34 -15.62 12.26
N ALA A 441 -8.37 -15.30 11.41
CA ALA A 441 -8.22 -13.96 10.88
C ALA A 441 -9.44 -13.53 10.05
N PHE A 442 -9.96 -14.42 9.20
CA PHE A 442 -11.19 -14.20 8.46
C PHE A 442 -12.39 -13.96 9.38
N SER A 443 -12.57 -14.81 10.40
CA SER A 443 -13.65 -14.66 11.38
C SER A 443 -13.53 -13.35 12.17
N LEU A 444 -12.31 -12.91 12.48
CA LEU A 444 -12.06 -11.64 13.15
C LEU A 444 -12.47 -10.45 12.27
N ILE A 445 -12.17 -10.48 10.96
CA ILE A 445 -12.58 -9.43 10.03
C ILE A 445 -14.10 -9.34 9.95
N LEU A 446 -14.79 -10.47 9.84
CA LEU A 446 -16.26 -10.52 9.87
C LEU A 446 -16.80 -9.98 11.18
N GLY A 447 -16.24 -10.41 12.32
CA GLY A 447 -16.65 -9.96 13.66
C GLY A 447 -16.50 -8.45 13.85
N VAL A 448 -15.37 -7.88 13.42
CA VAL A 448 -15.12 -6.42 13.48
C VAL A 448 -16.13 -5.65 12.64
N ASN A 449 -16.44 -6.11 11.42
CA ASN A 449 -17.46 -5.47 10.58
C ASN A 449 -18.88 -5.62 11.17
N TYR A 450 -19.20 -6.78 11.74
CA TYR A 450 -20.48 -7.01 12.41
C TYR A 450 -20.68 -6.10 13.63
N VAL A 451 -19.66 -5.97 14.48
CA VAL A 451 -19.68 -5.07 15.64
C VAL A 451 -19.80 -3.60 15.20
N ALA A 452 -19.24 -3.26 14.04
CA ALA A 452 -19.40 -1.94 13.41
C ALA A 452 -20.79 -1.74 12.77
N GLY A 453 -21.72 -2.67 12.93
CA GLY A 453 -23.09 -2.57 12.39
C GLY A 453 -23.20 -2.77 10.88
N LYS A 454 -22.17 -3.38 10.25
CA LYS A 454 -22.16 -3.61 8.80
C LYS A 454 -22.76 -4.97 8.46
N ASP A 455 -23.40 -5.08 7.28
CA ASP A 455 -23.85 -6.36 6.76
C ASP A 455 -22.66 -7.21 6.28
N VAL A 456 -22.46 -8.35 6.92
CA VAL A 456 -21.38 -9.30 6.62
C VAL A 456 -21.85 -10.51 5.81
N VAL A 457 -23.16 -10.67 5.60
CA VAL A 457 -23.73 -11.83 4.90
C VAL A 457 -23.15 -11.99 3.49
N PRO A 458 -23.00 -10.91 2.68
CA PRO A 458 -22.41 -11.02 1.35
C PRO A 458 -20.93 -11.49 1.35
N LEU A 459 -20.24 -11.43 2.50
CA LEU A 459 -18.83 -11.80 2.62
C LEU A 459 -18.62 -13.24 3.09
N LEU A 460 -19.66 -13.96 3.54
CA LEU A 460 -19.52 -15.31 4.10
C LEU A 460 -18.93 -16.29 3.08
N TRP A 461 -19.36 -16.23 1.82
CA TRP A 461 -18.85 -17.10 0.76
C TRP A 461 -17.40 -16.81 0.34
N TYR A 462 -16.84 -15.69 0.77
CA TYR A 462 -15.42 -15.39 0.56
C TYR A 462 -14.50 -16.41 1.27
N ILE A 463 -15.04 -17.20 2.19
CA ILE A 463 -14.35 -18.34 2.80
C ILE A 463 -13.74 -19.28 1.75
N VAL A 464 -14.36 -19.43 0.56
CA VAL A 464 -13.82 -20.25 -0.53
C VAL A 464 -12.47 -19.71 -1.00
N CYS A 465 -12.33 -18.39 -1.14
CA CYS A 465 -11.06 -17.77 -1.50
C CYS A 465 -10.00 -17.97 -0.41
N VAL A 466 -10.41 -17.91 0.88
CA VAL A 466 -9.50 -18.18 2.01
C VAL A 466 -9.04 -19.65 2.01
N LEU A 467 -9.91 -20.61 1.70
CA LEU A 467 -9.53 -22.02 1.57
C LEU A 467 -8.55 -22.26 0.41
N LEU A 468 -8.75 -21.58 -0.73
CA LEU A 468 -7.79 -21.61 -1.84
C LEU A 468 -6.43 -21.01 -1.44
N GLN A 469 -6.44 -19.95 -0.63
CA GLN A 469 -5.20 -19.38 -0.09
C GLN A 469 -4.48 -20.37 0.84
N ILE A 470 -5.20 -21.08 1.71
CA ILE A 470 -4.62 -22.13 2.57
C ILE A 470 -3.94 -23.19 1.70
N LEU A 471 -4.59 -23.65 0.63
CA LEU A 471 -3.98 -24.59 -0.32
C LEU A 471 -2.71 -24.02 -0.95
N ALA A 472 -2.73 -22.75 -1.35
CA ALA A 472 -1.56 -22.07 -1.91
C ALA A 472 -0.39 -22.04 -0.91
N PHE A 473 -0.64 -21.80 0.38
CA PHE A 473 0.40 -21.85 1.42
C PHE A 473 1.06 -23.25 1.52
N TYR A 474 0.28 -24.32 1.45
CA TYR A 474 0.83 -25.69 1.43
C TYR A 474 1.69 -25.95 0.18
N ILE A 475 1.30 -25.42 -0.99
CA ILE A 475 2.08 -25.53 -2.23
C ILE A 475 3.39 -24.74 -2.11
N CYS A 476 3.36 -23.55 -1.49
CA CYS A 476 4.53 -22.69 -1.36
C CYS A 476 5.61 -23.25 -0.43
N ASP A 477 5.23 -24.03 0.57
CA ASP A 477 6.14 -24.66 1.54
C ASP A 477 7.14 -23.66 2.16
N ASP A 478 6.65 -22.45 2.46
CA ASP A 478 7.37 -21.31 3.04
C ASP A 478 8.60 -20.80 2.24
N LYS A 479 8.64 -21.10 0.94
CA LYS A 479 9.74 -20.73 0.03
C LYS A 479 9.45 -19.41 -0.66
N PRO A 480 10.17 -18.30 -0.37
CA PRO A 480 9.79 -16.96 -0.84
C PRO A 480 9.69 -16.86 -2.37
N ALA A 481 10.62 -17.44 -3.13
CA ALA A 481 10.57 -17.39 -4.60
C ALA A 481 9.37 -18.17 -5.17
N ARG A 482 9.07 -19.34 -4.59
CA ARG A 482 7.88 -20.14 -4.94
C ARG A 482 6.60 -19.40 -4.56
N THR A 483 6.58 -18.74 -3.40
CA THR A 483 5.46 -17.92 -2.95
C THR A 483 5.16 -16.81 -3.95
N MET A 484 6.17 -16.09 -4.42
CA MET A 484 5.99 -15.06 -5.45
C MET A 484 5.39 -15.61 -6.74
N LEU A 485 5.86 -16.77 -7.19
CA LEU A 485 5.34 -17.41 -8.41
C LEU A 485 3.88 -17.87 -8.23
N VAL A 486 3.58 -18.62 -7.16
CA VAL A 486 2.25 -19.20 -6.92
C VAL A 486 1.21 -18.11 -6.72
N PHE A 487 1.46 -17.15 -5.81
CA PHE A 487 0.51 -16.07 -5.54
C PHE A 487 0.43 -15.06 -6.69
N GLY A 488 1.50 -14.85 -7.46
CA GLY A 488 1.47 -14.05 -8.68
C GLY A 488 0.60 -14.67 -9.76
N VAL A 489 0.76 -15.97 -10.03
CA VAL A 489 -0.09 -16.71 -10.98
C VAL A 489 -1.54 -16.77 -10.49
N ALA A 490 -1.78 -17.00 -9.21
CA ALA A 490 -3.12 -16.96 -8.61
C ALA A 490 -3.77 -15.57 -8.78
N GLY A 491 -2.99 -14.50 -8.59
CA GLY A 491 -3.46 -13.12 -8.83
C GLY A 491 -3.83 -12.87 -10.28
N VAL A 492 -3.01 -13.31 -11.24
CA VAL A 492 -3.35 -13.24 -12.67
C VAL A 492 -4.65 -14.00 -12.95
N ALA A 493 -4.77 -15.23 -12.47
CA ALA A 493 -5.96 -16.06 -12.69
C ALA A 493 -7.21 -15.42 -12.08
N ALA A 494 -7.11 -14.88 -10.86
CA ALA A 494 -8.21 -14.19 -10.19
C ALA A 494 -8.65 -12.93 -10.97
N MET A 495 -7.70 -12.09 -11.41
CA MET A 495 -8.03 -10.89 -12.19
C MET A 495 -8.66 -11.25 -13.54
N LEU A 496 -8.16 -12.26 -14.25
CA LEU A 496 -8.75 -12.73 -15.51
C LEU A 496 -10.14 -13.32 -15.30
N LEU A 497 -10.35 -14.07 -14.22
CA LEU A 497 -11.68 -14.58 -13.85
C LEU A 497 -12.65 -13.41 -13.58
N GLY A 498 -12.21 -12.40 -12.84
CA GLY A 498 -13.01 -11.21 -12.59
C GLY A 498 -13.36 -10.45 -13.86
N LEU A 499 -12.42 -10.31 -14.81
CA LEU A 499 -12.62 -9.65 -16.10
C LEU A 499 -13.54 -10.43 -17.04
N SER A 500 -13.59 -11.76 -16.93
CA SER A 500 -14.41 -12.63 -17.78
C SER A 500 -15.79 -12.92 -17.23
N THR A 501 -16.10 -12.49 -15.99
CA THR A 501 -17.35 -12.76 -15.30
C THR A 501 -17.96 -11.47 -14.75
N THR A 502 -19.18 -11.56 -14.22
CA THR A 502 -19.91 -10.47 -13.53
C THR A 502 -20.50 -10.98 -12.22
N GLY A 503 -21.16 -10.10 -11.48
CA GLY A 503 -21.82 -10.45 -10.21
C GLY A 503 -20.83 -10.88 -9.12
N THR A 504 -21.31 -11.74 -8.23
CA THR A 504 -20.58 -12.16 -7.01
C THR A 504 -19.24 -12.86 -7.32
N VAL A 505 -19.18 -13.64 -8.41
CA VAL A 505 -17.95 -14.35 -8.81
C VAL A 505 -16.85 -13.34 -9.15
N ALA A 506 -17.17 -12.34 -9.98
CA ALA A 506 -16.21 -11.29 -10.33
C ALA A 506 -15.79 -10.47 -9.11
N VAL A 507 -16.74 -10.12 -8.24
CA VAL A 507 -16.45 -9.38 -7.01
C VAL A 507 -15.45 -10.14 -6.12
N TYR A 508 -15.68 -11.44 -5.88
CA TYR A 508 -14.75 -12.24 -5.06
C TYR A 508 -13.41 -12.47 -5.76
N ALA A 509 -13.41 -12.61 -7.07
CA ALA A 509 -12.17 -12.74 -7.84
C ALA A 509 -11.29 -11.48 -7.69
N PHE A 510 -11.85 -10.29 -7.87
CA PHE A 510 -11.12 -9.03 -7.67
C PHE A 510 -10.73 -8.82 -6.20
N LEU A 511 -11.64 -9.12 -5.26
CA LEU A 511 -11.39 -9.02 -3.82
C LEU A 511 -10.23 -9.93 -3.38
N SER A 512 -10.09 -11.13 -3.98
CA SER A 512 -9.02 -12.08 -3.69
C SER A 512 -7.63 -11.57 -4.10
N GLY A 513 -7.53 -10.48 -4.88
CA GLY A 513 -6.28 -9.76 -5.10
C GLY A 513 -5.61 -9.34 -3.80
N GLY A 514 -6.38 -8.99 -2.75
CA GLY A 514 -5.86 -8.72 -1.40
C GLY A 514 -5.22 -9.96 -0.76
N LEU A 515 -5.82 -11.16 -0.92
CA LEU A 515 -5.22 -12.41 -0.47
C LEU A 515 -3.91 -12.70 -1.22
N CYS A 516 -3.88 -12.45 -2.53
CA CYS A 516 -2.68 -12.64 -3.34
C CYS A 516 -1.56 -11.67 -2.94
N CYS A 517 -1.86 -10.41 -2.67
CA CYS A 517 -0.89 -9.42 -2.20
C CYS A 517 -0.35 -9.73 -0.79
N SER A 518 -1.09 -10.41 0.05
CA SER A 518 -0.88 -10.51 1.50
C SER A 518 0.51 -10.96 1.94
N ILE A 519 1.15 -11.86 1.18
CA ILE A 519 2.45 -12.47 1.51
C ILE A 519 3.61 -11.94 0.65
N MET A 520 3.32 -11.12 -0.37
CA MET A 520 4.32 -10.74 -1.37
C MET A 520 5.35 -9.75 -0.86
N TRP A 521 4.94 -8.72 -0.10
CA TRP A 521 5.88 -7.70 0.40
C TRP A 521 7.08 -8.30 1.13
N PRO A 522 6.91 -9.15 2.17
CA PRO A 522 8.03 -9.76 2.85
C PRO A 522 8.89 -10.64 1.94
N SER A 523 8.26 -11.38 1.02
CA SER A 523 8.97 -12.22 0.07
C SER A 523 9.81 -11.42 -0.93
N ILE A 524 9.27 -10.33 -1.48
CA ILE A 524 10.03 -9.42 -2.36
C ILE A 524 11.21 -8.84 -1.58
N PHE A 525 10.95 -8.35 -0.37
CA PHE A 525 11.98 -7.70 0.44
C PHE A 525 13.12 -8.66 0.77
N ALA A 526 12.80 -9.85 1.29
CA ALA A 526 13.79 -10.86 1.65
C ALA A 526 14.64 -11.31 0.44
N LEU A 527 14.00 -11.60 -0.70
CA LEU A 527 14.69 -12.02 -1.93
C LEU A 527 15.58 -10.91 -2.50
N SER A 528 15.13 -9.67 -2.40
CA SER A 528 15.85 -8.53 -2.98
C SER A 528 17.13 -8.17 -2.21
N ILE A 529 17.11 -8.32 -0.87
CA ILE A 529 18.29 -8.01 -0.04
C ILE A 529 19.19 -9.22 0.21
N ALA A 530 18.81 -10.41 -0.26
CA ALA A 530 19.61 -11.61 -0.11
C ALA A 530 21.01 -11.43 -0.73
N GLY A 531 22.06 -11.73 0.04
CA GLY A 531 23.46 -11.65 -0.40
C GLY A 531 24.03 -10.25 -0.57
N LEU A 532 23.34 -9.18 -0.16
CA LEU A 532 23.84 -7.81 -0.25
C LEU A 532 24.93 -7.48 0.78
N GLY A 533 25.04 -8.21 1.88
CA GLY A 533 26.02 -7.98 2.94
C GLY A 533 25.99 -6.52 3.43
N LYS A 534 27.12 -5.81 3.36
CA LYS A 534 27.28 -4.41 3.78
C LYS A 534 26.35 -3.41 3.06
N TYR A 535 25.74 -3.79 1.94
CA TYR A 535 24.81 -2.94 1.19
C TYR A 535 23.34 -3.16 1.57
N THR A 536 23.04 -3.97 2.59
CA THR A 536 21.67 -4.30 2.99
C THR A 536 20.85 -3.06 3.33
N THR A 537 21.39 -2.10 4.10
CA THR A 537 20.71 -0.85 4.45
C THR A 537 20.46 0.04 3.22
N GLN A 538 21.43 0.12 2.32
CA GLN A 538 21.30 0.85 1.06
C GLN A 538 20.25 0.20 0.15
N GLY A 539 20.25 -1.13 0.06
CA GLY A 539 19.24 -1.90 -0.67
C GLY A 539 17.84 -1.70 -0.09
N SER A 540 17.71 -1.69 1.24
CA SER A 540 16.45 -1.37 1.92
C SER A 540 15.94 0.02 1.55
N ALA A 541 16.80 1.04 1.56
CA ALA A 541 16.42 2.40 1.16
C ALA A 541 15.89 2.43 -0.29
N PHE A 542 16.53 1.70 -1.21
CA PHE A 542 16.07 1.61 -2.60
C PHE A 542 14.72 0.92 -2.74
N LEU A 543 14.46 -0.14 -1.96
CA LEU A 543 13.15 -0.80 -1.94
C LEU A 543 12.07 0.13 -1.39
N ILE A 544 12.33 0.83 -0.29
CA ILE A 544 11.39 1.78 0.31
C ILE A 544 11.10 2.97 -0.62
N MET A 545 12.10 3.43 -1.39
CA MET A 545 11.92 4.44 -2.42
C MET A 545 10.84 4.03 -3.44
N MET A 546 10.74 2.74 -3.76
CA MET A 546 9.81 2.21 -4.75
C MET A 546 8.35 2.12 -4.28
N ILE A 547 8.05 2.46 -3.03
CA ILE A 547 6.67 2.68 -2.53
C ILE A 547 5.94 3.73 -3.39
N LEU A 548 6.69 4.57 -4.13
CA LEU A 548 6.17 5.50 -5.13
C LEU A 548 5.19 4.86 -6.14
N GLY A 549 5.26 3.54 -6.33
CA GLY A 549 4.30 2.81 -7.19
C GLY A 549 2.84 3.01 -6.81
N GLY A 550 2.55 3.21 -5.50
CA GLY A 550 1.22 3.57 -5.00
C GLY A 550 0.73 4.96 -5.45
N GLY A 551 1.64 5.85 -5.86
CA GLY A 551 1.31 7.17 -6.42
C GLY A 551 1.19 7.19 -7.96
N ILE A 552 1.52 6.11 -8.66
CA ILE A 552 1.53 6.09 -10.15
C ILE A 552 0.53 5.07 -10.70
N ILE A 553 0.53 3.84 -10.24
CA ILE A 553 -0.30 2.75 -10.81
C ILE A 553 -1.81 2.96 -10.52
N PRO A 554 -2.25 3.32 -9.29
CA PRO A 554 -3.67 3.54 -9.04
C PRO A 554 -4.28 4.69 -9.85
N PRO A 555 -3.65 5.88 -9.96
CA PRO A 555 -4.10 6.92 -10.87
C PRO A 555 -4.15 6.47 -12.34
N LEU A 556 -3.18 5.67 -12.79
CA LEU A 556 -3.18 5.10 -14.13
C LEU A 556 -4.40 4.19 -14.36
N GLN A 557 -4.72 3.30 -13.42
CA GLN A 557 -5.91 2.47 -13.48
C GLN A 557 -7.19 3.31 -13.46
N GLY A 558 -7.25 4.36 -12.62
CA GLY A 558 -8.37 5.29 -12.57
C GLY A 558 -8.60 5.99 -13.91
N LYS A 559 -7.54 6.47 -14.58
CA LYS A 559 -7.67 7.08 -15.91
C LYS A 559 -8.07 6.07 -16.99
N LEU A 560 -7.59 4.84 -16.89
CA LEU A 560 -8.03 3.76 -17.79
C LEU A 560 -9.50 3.41 -17.53
N SER A 561 -9.96 3.48 -16.29
CA SER A 561 -11.38 3.32 -15.92
C SER A 561 -12.28 4.38 -16.58
N ASP A 562 -11.82 5.63 -16.67
CA ASP A 562 -12.55 6.71 -17.34
C ASP A 562 -12.73 6.47 -18.86
N ILE A 563 -11.85 5.65 -19.47
CA ILE A 563 -11.85 5.40 -20.92
C ILE A 563 -12.52 4.06 -21.27
N LEU A 564 -12.17 2.99 -20.56
CA LEU A 564 -12.63 1.62 -20.86
C LEU A 564 -13.78 1.16 -19.96
N GLY A 565 -14.12 1.93 -18.92
CA GLY A 565 -14.98 1.54 -17.82
C GLY A 565 -14.21 0.82 -16.71
N ILE A 566 -14.75 0.91 -15.48
CA ILE A 566 -14.09 0.42 -14.26
C ILE A 566 -13.79 -1.07 -14.32
N HIS A 567 -14.69 -1.88 -14.87
CA HIS A 567 -14.50 -3.33 -14.98
C HIS A 567 -13.24 -3.68 -15.77
N TYR A 568 -13.09 -3.14 -16.99
CA TYR A 568 -11.95 -3.44 -17.85
C TYR A 568 -10.65 -2.78 -17.38
N SER A 569 -10.70 -1.76 -16.52
CA SER A 569 -9.49 -1.17 -15.94
C SER A 569 -8.71 -2.15 -15.06
N PHE A 570 -9.35 -3.21 -14.55
CA PHE A 570 -8.69 -4.28 -13.80
C PHE A 570 -7.72 -5.14 -14.63
N VAL A 571 -7.57 -4.83 -15.91
CA VAL A 571 -6.45 -5.36 -16.71
C VAL A 571 -5.09 -4.89 -16.18
N VAL A 572 -5.00 -3.73 -15.55
CA VAL A 572 -3.75 -3.22 -14.93
C VAL A 572 -3.23 -4.16 -13.85
N PRO A 573 -4.03 -4.58 -12.86
CA PRO A 573 -3.65 -5.64 -11.92
C PRO A 573 -3.17 -6.95 -12.56
N VAL A 574 -3.71 -7.36 -13.72
CA VAL A 574 -3.24 -8.57 -14.42
C VAL A 574 -1.76 -8.45 -14.77
N PHE A 575 -1.36 -7.34 -15.40
CA PHE A 575 0.06 -7.10 -15.75
C PHE A 575 0.95 -6.98 -14.51
N CYS A 576 0.43 -6.37 -13.45
CA CYS A 576 1.17 -6.25 -12.18
C CYS A 576 1.44 -7.63 -11.57
N PHE A 577 0.43 -8.48 -11.43
CA PHE A 577 0.61 -9.84 -10.91
C PHE A 577 1.48 -10.71 -11.83
N ALA A 578 1.37 -10.54 -13.14
CA ALA A 578 2.23 -11.23 -14.10
C ALA A 578 3.71 -10.87 -13.89
N TYR A 579 4.03 -9.59 -13.68
CA TYR A 579 5.39 -9.19 -13.35
C TYR A 579 5.85 -9.75 -11.99
N LEU A 580 4.99 -9.76 -10.97
CA LEU A 580 5.33 -10.31 -9.65
C LEU A 580 5.60 -11.83 -9.71
N ALA A 581 4.86 -12.58 -10.52
CA ALA A 581 5.14 -13.98 -10.80
C ALA A 581 6.49 -14.16 -11.54
N LEU A 582 6.74 -13.32 -12.56
CA LEU A 582 7.99 -13.31 -13.31
C LEU A 582 9.19 -12.97 -12.41
N PHE A 583 9.04 -12.00 -11.48
CA PHE A 583 10.06 -11.68 -10.49
C PHE A 583 10.44 -12.92 -9.68
N GLY A 584 9.46 -13.66 -9.13
CA GLY A 584 9.71 -14.89 -8.37
C GLY A 584 10.49 -15.95 -9.18
N PHE A 585 10.17 -16.08 -10.46
CA PHE A 585 10.88 -17.00 -11.37
C PHE A 585 12.31 -16.54 -11.65
N LEU A 586 12.51 -15.26 -12.01
CA LEU A 586 13.82 -14.72 -12.38
C LEU A 586 14.78 -14.65 -11.18
N VAL A 587 14.30 -14.19 -10.02
CA VAL A 587 15.14 -14.00 -8.84
C VAL A 587 15.70 -15.32 -8.33
N ARG A 588 14.94 -16.41 -8.42
CA ARG A 588 15.41 -17.75 -8.08
C ARG A 588 16.64 -18.14 -8.93
N GLY A 589 16.57 -17.93 -10.24
CA GLY A 589 17.69 -18.22 -11.13
C GLY A 589 18.93 -17.35 -10.86
N ILE A 590 18.72 -16.08 -10.49
CA ILE A 590 19.80 -15.14 -10.18
C ILE A 590 20.50 -15.54 -8.88
N LEU A 591 19.76 -15.80 -7.81
CA LEU A 591 20.31 -16.16 -6.49
C LEU A 591 21.02 -17.52 -6.55
N ASN A 592 20.45 -18.52 -7.22
CA ASN A 592 21.10 -19.81 -7.42
C ASN A 592 22.46 -19.70 -8.14
N LYS A 593 22.59 -18.81 -9.13
CA LYS A 593 23.86 -18.53 -9.81
C LYS A 593 24.88 -17.86 -8.88
N GLN A 594 24.44 -17.16 -7.85
CA GLN A 594 25.27 -16.56 -6.82
C GLN A 594 25.63 -17.54 -5.68
N GLY A 595 25.17 -18.80 -5.76
CA GLY A 595 25.35 -19.79 -4.69
C GLY A 595 24.46 -19.56 -3.48
N ILE A 596 23.41 -18.75 -3.62
CA ILE A 596 22.47 -18.44 -2.56
C ILE A 596 21.23 -19.32 -2.78
N ASP A 597 20.93 -20.19 -1.83
CA ASP A 597 19.72 -21.01 -1.90
C ASP A 597 18.48 -20.17 -1.53
N CYS A 598 17.61 -19.96 -2.50
CA CYS A 598 16.35 -19.23 -2.31
C CYS A 598 15.35 -19.97 -1.44
N ASP A 599 15.52 -21.25 -1.27
CA ASP A 599 14.66 -22.11 -0.49
C ASP A 599 15.10 -22.15 0.98
N GLU A 600 16.34 -21.73 1.28
CA GLU A 600 16.89 -21.56 2.64
C GLU A 600 17.06 -20.10 3.05
N THR A 601 16.90 -19.17 2.13
CA THR A 601 17.34 -17.80 2.36
C THR A 601 16.27 -16.85 2.83
N ALA A 602 16.49 -16.37 3.98
CA ALA A 602 16.50 -14.94 4.21
C ALA A 602 17.96 -14.54 4.46
N ALA A 603 18.46 -13.61 3.66
CA ALA A 603 19.71 -12.91 3.84
C ALA A 603 20.81 -13.58 4.70
N THR A 604 21.78 -14.22 4.10
CA THR A 604 23.10 -14.31 4.71
C THR A 604 23.71 -12.90 4.68
N ALA A 605 23.41 -12.11 5.71
CA ALA A 605 24.14 -10.91 6.01
C ALA A 605 25.47 -11.35 6.62
N HIS A 606 26.55 -11.23 5.89
CA HIS A 606 27.91 -11.20 6.37
C HIS A 606 28.53 -9.89 5.97
#